data_be21e83909c7f0203a0c2a998508b0b1
#
_entry.id   be21e83909c7f0203a0c2a998508b0b1
#
_cell.length_a   1.000
_cell.length_b   1.000
_cell.length_c   1.000
_cell.angle_alpha   90.00
_cell.angle_beta   90.00
_cell.angle_gamma   90.00
#
_symmetry.space_group_name_H-M   'P 1'
#
loop_
_entity.id
_entity.type
_entity.pdbx_description
1 polymer ?
#
loop_
_entity_poly.entity_id
_entity_poly.type
_entity_poly.pdbx_seq_one_letter_code
_entity_poly.pdbx_strand_id
1 'polypeptide(L)'
;MPEMAHIAIIFNELIAEPDEARKLAVEAGQAMAVASSSGSITSVVGNVIDLSEIGVLEERERMQEALQQKGYRTSLFNINGDIKRLIKFLEETKIDLVFNLCESLRGQAINEMHVAGIYELMNVPYTGAAPLALGTCLNKVRTKVILDAHGISTAHHALYKRAEEIN
;
A
#
# COMPACT_ATOMS: atom_id res chain seq x y z
N MET A 1 -36.75 -5.31 2.42
CA MET A 1 -35.84 -4.63 1.48
C MET A 1 -34.59 -5.48 1.38
N PRO A 2 -33.95 -5.64 0.22
CA PRO A 2 -32.66 -6.34 0.18
C PRO A 2 -31.68 -5.59 1.09
N GLU A 3 -30.93 -6.34 1.89
CA GLU A 3 -29.90 -5.81 2.77
C GLU A 3 -28.86 -5.07 1.89
N MET A 4 -28.53 -3.82 2.21
CA MET A 4 -27.52 -3.08 1.45
C MET A 4 -26.16 -3.73 1.64
N ALA A 5 -25.43 -3.97 0.54
CA ALA A 5 -24.12 -4.57 0.62
C ALA A 5 -23.16 -3.70 1.44
N HIS A 6 -22.36 -4.34 2.30
CA HIS A 6 -21.38 -3.72 3.15
C HIS A 6 -19.99 -3.80 2.53
N ILE A 7 -19.43 -2.66 2.19
CA ILE A 7 -18.09 -2.53 1.62
C ILE A 7 -17.15 -1.97 2.67
N ALA A 8 -16.11 -2.73 3.03
CA ALA A 8 -15.05 -2.26 3.90
C ALA A 8 -13.91 -1.66 3.06
N ILE A 9 -13.58 -0.39 3.28
CA ILE A 9 -12.42 0.26 2.69
C ILE A 9 -11.25 0.02 3.65
N ILE A 10 -10.29 -0.81 3.23
CA ILE A 10 -9.17 -1.25 4.06
C ILE A 10 -7.88 -0.62 3.54
N PHE A 11 -7.14 0.02 4.43
CA PHE A 11 -5.88 0.68 4.16
C PHE A 11 -4.88 0.42 5.29
N ASN A 12 -3.63 0.76 5.08
CA ASN A 12 -2.59 0.67 6.09
C ASN A 12 -1.88 2.01 6.21
N GLU A 13 -2.07 2.65 7.34
CA GLU A 13 -1.40 3.88 7.72
C GLU A 13 -0.86 3.69 9.13
N LEU A 14 0.43 3.91 9.32
CA LEU A 14 1.01 3.90 10.66
C LEU A 14 0.61 5.20 11.36
N ILE A 15 -0.27 5.08 12.34
CA ILE A 15 -0.58 6.20 13.22
C ILE A 15 0.58 6.27 14.21
N ALA A 16 1.49 7.22 13.98
CA ALA A 16 2.51 7.55 14.95
C ALA A 16 1.85 8.15 16.19
N GLU A 17 2.31 7.77 17.39
CA GLU A 17 1.91 8.45 18.61
C GLU A 17 2.20 9.95 18.49
N PRO A 18 1.37 10.85 19.05
CA PRO A 18 1.50 12.31 18.86
C PRO A 18 2.91 12.85 19.12
N ASP A 19 3.62 12.28 20.08
CA ASP A 19 5.01 12.65 20.40
C ASP A 19 6.02 12.16 19.38
N GLU A 20 5.81 10.99 18.77
CA GLU A 20 6.64 10.47 17.68
C GLU A 20 6.39 11.23 16.39
N ALA A 21 5.14 11.52 16.06
CA ALA A 21 4.77 12.33 14.90
C ALA A 21 5.40 13.73 14.99
N ARG A 22 5.46 14.31 16.19
CA ARG A 22 6.08 15.62 16.42
C ARG A 22 7.60 15.60 16.28
N LYS A 23 8.26 14.53 16.75
CA LYS A 23 9.70 14.31 16.54
C LYS A 23 10.03 14.13 15.06
N LEU A 24 9.28 13.28 14.36
CA LEU A 24 9.45 13.01 12.93
C LEU A 24 9.25 14.29 12.09
N ALA A 25 8.26 15.13 12.43
CA ALA A 25 8.03 16.40 11.74
C ALA A 25 9.17 17.40 11.95
N VAL A 26 9.75 17.44 13.16
CA VAL A 26 10.92 18.30 13.46
C VAL A 26 12.17 17.80 12.73
N GLU A 27 12.42 16.49 12.72
CA GLU A 27 13.55 15.88 12.02
C GLU A 27 13.42 16.04 10.49
N ALA A 28 12.24 15.86 9.92
CA ALA A 28 11.96 16.11 8.51
C ALA A 28 12.14 17.59 8.14
N GLY A 29 11.68 18.50 8.97
CA GLY A 29 11.90 19.94 8.79
C GLY A 29 13.37 20.34 8.82
N GLN A 30 14.16 19.75 9.71
CA GLN A 30 15.62 19.96 9.77
C GLN A 30 16.34 19.35 8.56
N ALA A 31 15.95 18.16 8.11
CA ALA A 31 16.50 17.51 6.92
C ALA A 31 16.22 18.32 5.64
N MET A 32 15.02 18.87 5.48
CA MET A 32 14.70 19.78 4.36
C MET A 32 15.47 21.09 4.40
N ALA A 33 15.70 21.67 5.59
CA ALA A 33 16.50 22.87 5.74
C ALA A 33 17.98 22.65 5.39
N VAL A 34 18.54 21.49 5.71
CA VAL A 34 19.92 21.10 5.36
C VAL A 34 20.02 20.80 3.86
N ALA A 35 19.05 20.13 3.26
CA ALA A 35 19.05 19.83 1.81
C ALA A 35 18.98 21.11 0.95
N SER A 36 18.24 22.13 1.39
CA SER A 36 18.15 23.43 0.69
C SER A 36 19.42 24.24 0.75
N SER A 37 20.30 24.01 1.74
CA SER A 37 21.56 24.75 1.93
C SER A 37 22.78 24.11 1.26
N SER A 38 22.75 22.85 0.91
CA SER A 38 23.97 22.12 0.47
C SER A 38 23.94 21.57 -0.96
N GLY A 39 22.86 21.71 -1.72
CA GLY A 39 22.82 21.34 -3.15
C GLY A 39 23.16 19.89 -3.50
N SER A 40 23.27 19.01 -2.52
CA SER A 40 23.61 17.59 -2.70
C SER A 40 22.59 16.71 -1.99
N ILE A 41 21.85 15.93 -2.77
CA ILE A 41 20.90 14.93 -2.27
C ILE A 41 21.71 13.75 -1.76
N THR A 42 22.15 13.80 -0.52
CA THR A 42 22.65 12.61 0.17
C THR A 42 21.46 11.93 0.83
N SER A 43 21.22 10.67 0.47
CA SER A 43 20.17 9.83 1.02
C SER A 43 20.20 9.84 2.54
N VAL A 44 19.26 10.52 3.17
CA VAL A 44 18.97 10.35 4.59
C VAL A 44 18.17 9.06 4.74
N VAL A 45 18.84 8.00 5.14
CA VAL A 45 18.20 6.76 5.60
C VAL A 45 17.60 7.06 6.97
N GLY A 46 16.31 7.36 7.00
CA GLY A 46 15.57 7.58 8.24
C GLY A 46 14.18 8.11 7.91
N ASN A 47 13.18 7.27 8.03
CA ASN A 47 11.73 7.56 8.04
C ASN A 47 11.30 8.74 7.15
N VAL A 48 11.44 8.57 5.85
CA VAL A 48 10.75 9.40 4.87
C VAL A 48 9.26 9.10 5.06
N ILE A 49 8.47 10.08 5.47
CA ILE A 49 7.01 10.00 5.33
C ILE A 49 6.79 9.77 3.85
N ASP A 50 6.31 8.58 3.51
CA ASP A 50 6.04 8.24 2.12
C ASP A 50 4.89 9.12 1.65
N LEU A 51 5.18 10.07 0.76
CA LEU A 51 4.19 10.98 0.22
C LEU A 51 3.04 10.24 -0.49
N SER A 52 3.26 8.98 -0.89
CA SER A 52 2.21 8.12 -1.43
C SER A 52 1.15 7.80 -0.37
N GLU A 53 1.53 7.67 0.90
CA GLU A 53 0.59 7.41 1.99
C GLU A 53 -0.34 8.62 2.26
N ILE A 54 0.12 9.85 2.04
CA ILE A 54 -0.74 11.05 2.18
C ILE A 54 -1.85 11.06 1.13
N GLY A 55 -1.56 10.63 -0.10
CA GLY A 55 -2.55 10.48 -1.16
C GLY A 55 -3.67 9.49 -0.81
N VAL A 56 -3.34 8.42 -0.13
CA VAL A 56 -4.30 7.39 0.31
C VAL A 56 -5.36 7.94 1.28
N LEU A 57 -5.00 8.94 2.11
CA LEU A 57 -5.94 9.56 3.04
C LEU A 57 -7.08 10.30 2.33
N GLU A 58 -6.75 11.10 1.31
CA GLU A 58 -7.75 11.81 0.52
C GLU A 58 -8.56 10.85 -0.35
N GLU A 59 -7.92 9.82 -0.90
CA GLU A 59 -8.59 8.82 -1.75
C GLU A 59 -9.62 8.00 -0.99
N ARG A 60 -9.35 7.59 0.24
CA ARG A 60 -10.28 6.78 1.04
C ARG A 60 -11.59 7.52 1.34
N GLU A 61 -11.49 8.82 1.67
CA GLU A 61 -12.67 9.63 1.98
C GLU A 61 -13.53 9.84 0.74
N ARG A 62 -12.94 10.19 -0.38
CA ARG A 62 -13.61 10.31 -1.68
C ARG A 62 -14.26 8.99 -2.11
N MET A 63 -13.57 7.87 -1.89
CA MET A 63 -14.10 6.55 -2.19
C MET A 63 -15.29 6.21 -1.31
N GLN A 64 -15.19 6.49 0.00
CA GLN A 64 -16.29 6.27 0.92
C GLN A 64 -17.53 7.06 0.53
N GLU A 65 -17.37 8.35 0.26
CA GLU A 65 -18.47 9.21 -0.20
C GLU A 65 -19.11 8.69 -1.49
N ALA A 66 -18.30 8.31 -2.47
CA ALA A 66 -18.80 7.80 -3.75
C ALA A 66 -19.60 6.49 -3.59
N LEU A 67 -19.15 5.59 -2.72
CA LEU A 67 -19.86 4.34 -2.42
C LEU A 67 -21.17 4.60 -1.66
N GLN A 68 -21.17 5.52 -0.69
CA GLN A 68 -22.36 5.90 0.06
C GLN A 68 -23.41 6.56 -0.83
N GLN A 69 -22.99 7.41 -1.77
CA GLN A 69 -23.89 8.02 -2.76
C GLN A 69 -24.56 6.97 -3.66
N LYS A 70 -23.92 5.83 -3.87
CA LYS A 70 -24.49 4.67 -4.60
C LYS A 70 -25.35 3.76 -3.73
N GLY A 71 -25.53 4.09 -2.46
CA GLY A 71 -26.38 3.33 -1.53
C GLY A 71 -25.70 2.15 -0.86
N TYR A 72 -24.37 2.03 -0.88
CA TYR A 72 -23.67 1.00 -0.14
C TYR A 72 -23.46 1.41 1.33
N ARG A 73 -23.52 0.43 2.22
CA ARG A 73 -23.01 0.60 3.59
C ARG A 73 -21.49 0.51 3.55
N THR A 74 -20.79 1.44 4.18
CA THR A 74 -19.33 1.48 4.15
C THR A 74 -18.73 1.52 5.56
N SER A 75 -17.55 0.95 5.72
CA SER A 75 -16.69 1.14 6.88
C SER A 75 -15.25 1.41 6.44
N LEU A 76 -14.55 2.27 7.18
CA LEU A 76 -13.12 2.51 7.04
C LEU A 76 -12.39 1.65 8.07
N PHE A 77 -11.35 0.94 7.64
CA PHE A 77 -10.53 0.13 8.52
C PHE A 77 -9.05 0.32 8.23
N ASN A 78 -8.34 0.86 9.23
CA ASN A 78 -6.88 0.97 9.19
C ASN A 78 -6.24 -0.26 9.83
N ILE A 79 -5.43 -0.99 9.07
CA ILE A 79 -4.66 -2.14 9.58
C ILE A 79 -3.67 -1.68 10.65
N ASN A 80 -3.07 -0.50 10.49
CA ASN A 80 -2.07 0.07 11.41
C ASN A 80 -0.92 -0.90 11.72
N GLY A 81 -0.41 -1.58 10.67
CA GLY A 81 0.69 -2.55 10.79
C GLY A 81 0.37 -3.85 11.52
N ASP A 82 -0.86 -4.02 12.04
CA ASP A 82 -1.25 -5.20 12.84
C ASP A 82 -2.23 -6.12 12.11
N ILE A 83 -1.69 -7.21 11.58
CA ILE A 83 -2.47 -8.23 10.86
C ILE A 83 -3.52 -8.92 11.76
N LYS A 84 -3.28 -9.03 13.05
CA LYS A 84 -4.27 -9.65 13.95
C LYS A 84 -5.54 -8.82 14.03
N ARG A 85 -5.39 -7.49 14.00
CA ARG A 85 -6.54 -6.58 13.92
C ARG A 85 -7.34 -6.78 12.64
N LEU A 86 -6.64 -6.95 11.50
CA LEU A 86 -7.30 -7.21 10.21
C LEU A 86 -8.11 -8.51 10.27
N ILE A 87 -7.49 -9.61 10.69
CA ILE A 87 -8.15 -10.91 10.77
C ILE A 87 -9.38 -10.82 11.68
N LYS A 88 -9.21 -10.26 12.88
CA LYS A 88 -10.32 -10.08 13.81
C LYS A 88 -11.47 -9.25 13.21
N PHE A 89 -11.16 -8.16 12.54
CA PHE A 89 -12.16 -7.33 11.88
C PHE A 89 -12.95 -8.09 10.82
N LEU A 90 -12.26 -8.90 9.99
CA LEU A 90 -12.89 -9.71 8.94
C LEU A 90 -13.74 -10.85 9.53
N GLU A 91 -13.37 -11.41 10.69
CA GLU A 91 -14.14 -12.45 11.39
C GLU A 91 -15.41 -11.88 12.06
N GLU A 92 -15.30 -10.73 12.69
CA GLU A 92 -16.37 -10.15 13.50
C GLU A 92 -17.36 -9.30 12.68
N THR A 93 -16.98 -8.89 11.46
CA THR A 93 -17.78 -7.99 10.64
C THR A 93 -18.27 -8.69 9.38
N LYS A 94 -19.58 -8.75 9.19
CA LYS A 94 -20.13 -9.23 7.92
C LYS A 94 -19.83 -8.22 6.81
N ILE A 95 -18.87 -8.56 5.95
CA ILE A 95 -18.42 -7.75 4.83
C ILE A 95 -18.74 -8.48 3.53
N ASP A 96 -19.34 -7.80 2.57
CA ASP A 96 -19.63 -8.35 1.25
C ASP A 96 -18.49 -8.13 0.27
N LEU A 97 -17.70 -7.05 0.44
CA LEU A 97 -16.56 -6.72 -0.39
C LEU A 97 -15.54 -5.88 0.40
N VAL A 98 -14.26 -6.19 0.24
CA VAL A 98 -13.17 -5.32 0.65
C VAL A 98 -12.77 -4.43 -0.53
N PHE A 99 -12.83 -3.11 -0.33
CA PHE A 99 -12.14 -2.16 -1.21
C PHE A 99 -10.73 -1.97 -0.68
N ASN A 100 -9.76 -2.61 -1.35
CA ASN A 100 -8.38 -2.67 -0.87
C ASN A 100 -7.56 -1.46 -1.33
N LEU A 101 -7.12 -0.64 -0.37
CA LEU A 101 -6.19 0.47 -0.56
C LEU A 101 -4.84 0.23 0.15
N CYS A 102 -4.54 -1.02 0.51
CA CYS A 102 -3.30 -1.35 1.19
C CYS A 102 -2.19 -1.59 0.17
N GLU A 103 -1.27 -0.66 0.00
CA GLU A 103 -0.13 -0.76 -0.92
C GLU A 103 1.14 -1.30 -0.25
N SER A 104 1.19 -1.23 1.08
CA SER A 104 2.32 -1.72 1.87
C SER A 104 1.86 -2.15 3.26
N LEU A 105 2.69 -2.93 3.94
CA LEU A 105 2.51 -3.24 5.36
C LEU A 105 3.87 -3.25 6.04
N ARG A 106 3.99 -2.52 7.15
CA ARG A 106 5.25 -2.36 7.90
C ARG A 106 6.37 -1.82 7.02
N GLY A 107 6.06 -0.85 6.15
CA GLY A 107 7.02 -0.22 5.25
C GLY A 107 7.56 -1.13 4.14
N GLN A 108 6.91 -2.25 3.86
CA GLN A 108 7.33 -3.19 2.83
C GLN A 108 6.22 -3.43 1.81
N ALA A 109 6.42 -2.97 0.57
CA ALA A 109 5.47 -3.14 -0.53
C ALA A 109 5.18 -4.62 -0.83
N ILE A 110 6.15 -5.53 -0.65
CA ILE A 110 5.94 -6.97 -0.87
C ILE A 110 4.83 -7.54 0.03
N ASN A 111 4.55 -6.92 1.17
CA ASN A 111 3.52 -7.38 2.07
C ASN A 111 2.09 -7.10 1.58
N GLU A 112 1.92 -6.28 0.54
CA GLU A 112 0.63 -6.11 -0.15
C GLU A 112 0.06 -7.45 -0.61
N MET A 113 0.89 -8.31 -1.22
CA MET A 113 0.46 -9.65 -1.64
C MET A 113 0.00 -10.53 -0.47
N HIS A 114 0.60 -10.36 0.70
CA HIS A 114 0.22 -11.14 1.88
C HIS A 114 -1.11 -10.67 2.46
N VAL A 115 -1.39 -9.37 2.42
CA VAL A 115 -2.70 -8.82 2.81
C VAL A 115 -3.79 -9.33 1.87
N ALA A 116 -3.58 -9.29 0.56
CA ALA A 116 -4.51 -9.86 -0.42
C ALA A 116 -4.70 -11.38 -0.21
N GLY A 117 -3.64 -12.10 0.16
CA GLY A 117 -3.70 -13.53 0.51
C GLY A 117 -4.57 -13.82 1.73
N ILE A 118 -4.62 -12.93 2.71
CA ILE A 118 -5.52 -13.06 3.86
C ILE A 118 -6.97 -12.98 3.41
N TYR A 119 -7.33 -12.05 2.52
CA TYR A 119 -8.70 -11.97 1.99
C TYR A 119 -9.10 -13.27 1.28
N GLU A 120 -8.20 -13.85 0.46
CA GLU A 120 -8.47 -15.14 -0.20
C GLU A 120 -8.65 -16.29 0.79
N LEU A 121 -7.75 -16.40 1.78
CA LEU A 121 -7.84 -17.46 2.81
C LEU A 121 -9.10 -17.36 3.65
N MET A 122 -9.61 -16.15 3.85
CA MET A 122 -10.86 -15.90 4.59
C MET A 122 -12.10 -15.89 3.69
N ASN A 123 -11.97 -16.16 2.39
CA ASN A 123 -13.04 -16.13 1.40
C ASN A 123 -13.81 -14.80 1.36
N VAL A 124 -13.11 -13.68 1.56
CA VAL A 124 -13.70 -12.35 1.48
C VAL A 124 -13.38 -11.76 0.10
N PRO A 125 -14.39 -11.42 -0.73
CA PRO A 125 -14.16 -10.74 -2.00
C PRO A 125 -13.43 -9.40 -1.80
N TYR A 126 -12.49 -9.06 -2.70
CA TYR A 126 -11.75 -7.82 -2.62
C TYR A 126 -11.44 -7.23 -4.00
N THR A 127 -11.14 -5.93 -4.05
CA THR A 127 -10.67 -5.25 -5.26
C THR A 127 -9.15 -5.31 -5.36
N GLY A 128 -8.65 -5.38 -6.59
CA GLY A 128 -7.22 -5.43 -6.88
C GLY A 128 -6.79 -6.76 -7.49
N ALA A 129 -5.49 -6.95 -7.63
CA ALA A 129 -4.92 -8.14 -8.23
C ALA A 129 -4.71 -9.27 -7.21
N ALA A 130 -4.71 -10.52 -7.70
CA ALA A 130 -4.42 -11.69 -6.88
C ALA A 130 -2.99 -11.63 -6.30
N PRO A 131 -2.74 -12.27 -5.13
CA PRO A 131 -1.46 -12.22 -4.42
C PRO A 131 -0.25 -12.55 -5.30
N LEU A 132 -0.36 -13.58 -6.13
CA LEU A 132 0.73 -13.99 -7.01
C LEU A 132 1.04 -12.93 -8.08
N ALA A 133 0.01 -12.26 -8.62
CA ALA A 133 0.18 -11.17 -9.56
C ALA A 133 0.88 -9.98 -8.91
N LEU A 134 0.45 -9.57 -7.71
CA LEU A 134 1.07 -8.51 -6.93
C LEU A 134 2.55 -8.81 -6.67
N GLY A 135 2.87 -9.97 -6.12
CA GLY A 135 4.25 -10.37 -5.83
C GLY A 135 5.13 -10.54 -7.08
N THR A 136 4.54 -10.87 -8.22
CA THR A 136 5.25 -10.94 -9.50
C THR A 136 5.56 -9.55 -10.02
N CYS A 137 4.58 -8.66 -10.04
CA CYS A 137 4.70 -7.31 -10.60
C CYS A 137 5.64 -6.40 -9.81
N LEU A 138 5.80 -6.63 -8.52
CA LEU A 138 6.78 -5.94 -7.69
C LEU A 138 8.24 -6.18 -8.14
N ASN A 139 8.52 -7.31 -8.79
CA ASN A 139 9.83 -7.59 -9.35
C ASN A 139 9.84 -7.32 -10.85
N LYS A 140 10.29 -6.13 -11.24
CA LYS A 140 10.29 -5.68 -12.64
C LYS A 140 11.02 -6.62 -13.60
N VAL A 141 12.12 -7.23 -13.16
CA VAL A 141 12.87 -8.20 -13.99
C VAL A 141 12.06 -9.47 -14.19
N ARG A 142 11.50 -10.04 -13.12
CA ARG A 142 10.64 -11.22 -13.20
C ARG A 142 9.44 -10.97 -14.12
N THR A 143 8.78 -9.83 -13.95
CA THR A 143 7.66 -9.44 -14.81
C THR A 143 8.06 -9.42 -16.28
N LYS A 144 9.18 -8.78 -16.62
CA LYS A 144 9.67 -8.69 -17.99
C LYS A 144 10.02 -10.06 -18.57
N VAL A 145 10.68 -10.92 -17.82
CA VAL A 145 10.98 -12.30 -18.25
C VAL A 145 9.70 -13.08 -18.58
N ILE A 146 8.66 -12.93 -17.78
CA ILE A 146 7.37 -13.58 -18.02
C ILE A 146 6.72 -13.02 -19.29
N LEU A 147 6.70 -11.69 -19.44
CA LEU A 147 6.13 -11.04 -20.63
C LEU A 147 6.86 -11.47 -21.91
N ASP A 148 8.19 -11.48 -21.90
CA ASP A 148 9.02 -11.92 -23.02
C ASP A 148 8.74 -13.39 -23.38
N ALA A 149 8.60 -14.27 -22.40
CA ALA A 149 8.26 -15.68 -22.61
C ALA A 149 6.88 -15.89 -23.28
N HIS A 150 5.98 -14.90 -23.13
CA HIS A 150 4.66 -14.90 -23.77
C HIS A 150 4.60 -14.06 -25.05
N GLY A 151 5.73 -13.59 -25.57
CA GLY A 151 5.81 -12.79 -26.79
C GLY A 151 5.27 -11.35 -26.63
N ILE A 152 5.14 -10.87 -25.40
CA ILE A 152 4.68 -9.51 -25.11
C ILE A 152 5.89 -8.59 -25.03
N SER A 153 6.00 -7.66 -25.98
CA SER A 153 7.11 -6.72 -26.05
C SER A 153 7.16 -5.78 -24.85
N THR A 154 8.34 -5.66 -24.25
CA THR A 154 8.63 -4.71 -23.17
C THR A 154 9.85 -3.86 -23.53
N ALA A 155 10.07 -2.76 -22.80
CA ALA A 155 11.30 -2.00 -22.96
C ALA A 155 12.52 -2.85 -22.61
N HIS A 156 13.62 -2.67 -23.34
CA HIS A 156 14.88 -3.34 -23.02
C HIS A 156 15.30 -3.06 -21.58
N HIS A 157 15.89 -4.07 -20.95
CA HIS A 157 16.30 -3.97 -19.55
C HIS A 157 17.61 -4.71 -19.31
N ALA A 158 18.34 -4.27 -18.31
CA ALA A 158 19.48 -4.99 -17.76
C ALA A 158 19.39 -5.00 -16.24
N LEU A 159 19.79 -6.10 -15.62
CA LEU A 159 19.85 -6.23 -14.18
C LEU A 159 21.31 -6.12 -13.73
N TYR A 160 21.61 -5.10 -12.97
CA TYR A 160 22.89 -4.91 -12.32
C TYR A 160 22.73 -5.19 -10.83
N LYS A 161 23.58 -6.06 -10.29
CA LYS A 161 23.58 -6.39 -8.85
C LYS A 161 24.44 -5.42 -8.04
N ARG A 162 25.40 -4.76 -8.69
CA ARG A 162 26.31 -3.80 -8.10
C ARG A 162 26.56 -2.65 -9.07
N ALA A 163 26.85 -1.47 -8.54
CA ALA A 163 27.16 -0.27 -9.35
C ALA A 163 28.38 -0.48 -10.28
N GLU A 164 29.34 -1.30 -9.86
CA GLU A 164 30.57 -1.62 -10.59
C GLU A 164 30.32 -2.44 -11.88
N GLU A 165 29.14 -3.02 -12.03
CA GLU A 165 28.74 -3.79 -13.23
C GLU A 165 28.18 -2.88 -14.34
N ILE A 166 28.05 -1.56 -14.08
CA ILE A 166 27.58 -0.58 -15.06
C ILE A 166 28.80 0.01 -15.77
N ASN A 167 29.06 -0.45 -17.03
CA ASN A 167 30.09 0.09 -17.93
C ASN A 167 29.47 1.08 -18.91
#